data_ed9e8cbfa804e6b14724dd95ff83e310
#
_entry.id   ed9e8cbfa804e6b14724dd95ff83e310
#
_cell.length_a   1.000
_cell.length_b   1.000
_cell.length_c   1.000
_cell.angle_alpha   90.00
_cell.angle_beta   90.00
_cell.angle_gamma   90.00
#
_symmetry.space_group_name_H-M   'P 1'
#
loop_
_entity.id
_entity.type
_entity.pdbx_description
1 polymer ?
#
loop_
_entity_poly.entity_id
_entity_poly.type
_entity_poly.pdbx_seq_one_letter_code
_entity_poly.pdbx_strand_id
1 'polypeptide(L)'
;MRMYYLWASTYESVELMEKHHESDYALELLSRRVSDPFHVLAESPQDAAEQFQESMQFAAFLSRNIGKTVFIYYINDAGLLVRVDI
;
A
#
# COMPACT_ATOMS: atom_id res chain seq x y z
N MET A 1 2.73 20.13 -6.65
CA MET A 1 2.61 18.73 -7.10
C MET A 1 3.91 18.01 -6.82
N ARG A 2 3.87 16.85 -6.25
CA ARG A 2 5.04 16.08 -5.88
C ARG A 2 4.83 14.59 -6.16
N MET A 3 5.93 13.82 -6.24
CA MET A 3 5.88 12.37 -6.43
C MET A 3 5.56 11.68 -5.11
N TYR A 4 4.56 10.80 -5.14
CA TYR A 4 4.23 9.94 -4.01
C TYR A 4 4.48 8.48 -4.35
N TYR A 5 4.87 7.72 -3.32
CA TYR A 5 5.06 6.27 -3.40
C TYR A 5 4.07 5.64 -2.44
N LEU A 6 3.17 4.81 -2.99
CA LEU A 6 2.08 4.21 -2.22
C LEU A 6 2.09 2.69 -2.34
N TRP A 7 1.52 2.05 -1.34
CA TRP A 7 1.30 0.60 -1.33
C TRP A 7 -0.11 0.32 -0.84
N ALA A 8 -0.76 -0.68 -1.44
CA ALA A 8 -1.97 -1.28 -0.90
C ALA A 8 -1.57 -2.46 -0.02
N SER A 9 -2.26 -2.65 1.10
CA SER A 9 -1.97 -3.71 2.06
C SER A 9 -3.23 -4.16 2.77
N THR A 10 -3.29 -5.44 3.14
CA THR A 10 -4.33 -5.97 4.01
C THR A 10 -3.98 -5.84 5.48
N TYR A 11 -2.79 -5.36 5.80
CA TYR A 11 -2.36 -5.14 7.18
C TYR A 11 -2.87 -3.81 7.70
N GLU A 12 -3.47 -3.81 8.90
CA GLU A 12 -3.98 -2.60 9.56
C GLU A 12 -2.88 -1.68 10.08
N SER A 13 -1.67 -2.19 10.28
CA SER A 13 -0.57 -1.40 10.80
C SER A 13 0.76 -1.79 10.17
N VAL A 14 1.68 -0.83 10.18
CA VAL A 14 3.06 -1.04 9.69
C VAL A 14 3.79 -2.08 10.55
N GLU A 15 3.49 -2.11 11.85
CA GLU A 15 4.10 -3.08 12.78
C GLU A 15 3.79 -4.52 12.38
N LEU A 16 2.56 -4.78 11.93
CA LEU A 16 2.18 -6.11 11.46
C LEU A 16 2.93 -6.47 10.17
N MET A 17 3.14 -5.52 9.27
CA MET A 17 3.94 -5.74 8.07
C MET A 17 5.39 -6.08 8.42
N GLU A 18 5.99 -5.34 9.34
CA GLU A 18 7.38 -5.56 9.77
C GLU A 18 7.57 -6.92 10.44
N LYS A 19 6.62 -7.35 11.26
CA LYS A 19 6.67 -8.64 11.95
C LYS A 19 6.75 -9.84 10.99
N HIS A 20 6.23 -9.69 9.79
CA HIS A 20 6.21 -10.76 8.79
C HIS A 20 7.39 -10.73 7.83
N HIS A 21 8.31 -9.76 7.95
CA HIS A 21 9.53 -9.69 7.15
C HIS A 21 10.64 -10.67 7.55
N GLU A 22 10.47 -11.41 8.63
CA GLU A 22 11.55 -12.20 9.24
C GLU A 22 11.70 -13.64 8.73
N SER A 23 10.83 -14.09 7.80
CA SER A 23 10.95 -15.46 7.24
C SER A 23 10.63 -15.50 5.75
N ASP A 24 11.20 -16.48 5.03
CA ASP A 24 10.93 -16.70 3.58
C ASP A 24 9.45 -16.98 3.30
N TYR A 25 8.78 -17.65 4.24
CA TYR A 25 7.35 -17.91 4.18
C TYR A 25 6.56 -16.59 4.28
N ALA A 26 7.04 -15.67 5.09
CA ALA A 26 6.44 -14.35 5.24
C ALA A 26 6.59 -13.52 3.96
N LEU A 27 7.70 -13.61 3.22
CA LEU A 27 7.87 -12.92 1.95
C LEU A 27 6.84 -13.38 0.91
N GLU A 28 6.53 -14.67 0.87
CA GLU A 28 5.49 -15.20 -0.01
C GLU A 28 4.10 -14.69 0.39
N LEU A 29 3.80 -14.64 1.68
CA LEU A 29 2.56 -14.06 2.18
C LEU A 29 2.48 -12.56 1.95
N LEU A 30 3.62 -11.85 2.10
CA LEU A 30 3.72 -10.43 1.83
C LEU A 30 3.41 -10.11 0.37
N SER A 31 3.88 -10.91 -0.57
CA SER A 31 3.59 -10.69 -1.99
C SER A 31 2.09 -10.74 -2.31
N ARG A 32 1.28 -11.39 -1.46
CA ARG A 32 -0.17 -11.46 -1.58
C ARG A 32 -0.89 -10.36 -0.80
N ARG A 33 -0.29 -9.88 0.29
CA ARG A 33 -0.90 -8.93 1.24
C ARG A 33 -0.45 -7.49 1.06
N VAL A 34 0.62 -7.28 0.30
CA VAL A 34 1.16 -5.95 0.00
C VAL A 34 1.35 -5.86 -1.50
N SER A 35 0.83 -4.80 -2.11
CA SER A 35 1.00 -4.57 -3.55
C SER A 35 2.43 -4.14 -3.88
N ASP A 36 2.78 -4.16 -5.17
CA ASP A 36 3.94 -3.44 -5.67
C ASP A 36 3.75 -1.93 -5.44
N PRO A 37 4.83 -1.16 -5.33
CA PRO A 37 4.72 0.28 -5.13
C PRO A 37 4.07 0.96 -6.34
N PHE A 38 3.19 1.93 -6.06
CA PHE A 38 2.57 2.78 -7.06
C PHE A 38 3.17 4.18 -6.96
N HIS A 39 3.68 4.69 -8.07
CA HIS A 39 4.32 6.00 -8.14
C HIS A 39 3.41 6.95 -8.90
N VAL A 40 3.11 8.10 -8.31
CA VAL A 40 2.21 9.07 -8.93
C VAL A 40 2.54 10.50 -8.52
N LEU A 41 2.39 11.44 -9.45
CA LEU A 41 2.41 12.87 -9.17
C LEU A 41 1.03 13.29 -8.66
N ALA A 42 0.99 13.96 -7.51
CA ALA A 42 -0.27 14.38 -6.89
C ALA A 42 -0.07 15.62 -6.02
N GLU A 43 -1.17 16.28 -5.69
CA GLU A 43 -1.19 17.47 -4.84
C GLU A 43 -1.11 17.14 -3.36
N SER A 44 -1.61 15.96 -2.97
CA SER A 44 -1.67 15.52 -1.58
C SER A 44 -1.65 14.01 -1.48
N PRO A 45 -1.40 13.43 -0.28
CA PRO A 45 -1.52 11.99 -0.09
C PRO A 45 -2.91 11.45 -0.44
N GLN A 46 -3.98 12.18 -0.14
CA GLN A 46 -5.34 11.78 -0.49
C GLN A 46 -5.56 11.74 -2.00
N ASP A 47 -5.07 12.75 -2.72
CA ASP A 47 -5.13 12.78 -4.18
C ASP A 47 -4.36 11.61 -4.78
N ALA A 48 -3.17 11.33 -4.26
CA ALA A 48 -2.37 10.18 -4.69
C ALA A 48 -3.11 8.86 -4.44
N ALA A 49 -3.75 8.71 -3.29
CA ALA A 49 -4.52 7.51 -2.95
C ALA A 49 -5.73 7.34 -3.86
N GLU A 50 -6.42 8.42 -4.21
CA GLU A 50 -7.55 8.38 -5.15
C GLU A 50 -7.10 7.92 -6.54
N GLN A 51 -5.97 8.44 -7.04
CA GLN A 51 -5.41 8.01 -8.31
C GLN A 51 -4.98 6.54 -8.28
N PHE A 52 -4.41 6.08 -7.16
CA PHE A 52 -4.04 4.68 -6.97
C PHE A 52 -5.27 3.77 -7.03
N GLN A 53 -6.36 4.15 -6.34
CA GLN A 53 -7.61 3.38 -6.33
C GLN A 53 -8.24 3.24 -7.71
N GLU A 54 -7.99 4.17 -8.62
CA GLU A 54 -8.47 4.12 -10.01
C GLU A 54 -7.55 3.33 -10.93
N SER A 55 -6.39 2.90 -10.45
CA SER A 55 -5.40 2.19 -11.26
C SER A 55 -5.73 0.71 -11.43
N MET A 56 -5.23 0.14 -12.53
CA MET A 56 -5.31 -1.30 -12.79
C MET A 56 -4.51 -2.11 -11.78
N GLN A 57 -3.41 -1.55 -11.27
CA GLN A 57 -2.59 -2.19 -10.23
C GLN A 57 -3.39 -2.41 -8.95
N PHE A 58 -4.17 -1.41 -8.54
CA PHE A 58 -5.03 -1.51 -7.37
C PHE A 58 -6.16 -2.52 -7.61
N ALA A 59 -6.79 -2.48 -8.77
CA ALA A 59 -7.84 -3.43 -9.14
C ALA A 59 -7.32 -4.89 -9.11
N ALA A 60 -6.10 -5.11 -9.61
CA ALA A 60 -5.47 -6.44 -9.57
C ALA A 60 -5.20 -6.88 -8.12
N PHE A 61 -4.78 -5.96 -7.27
CA PHE A 61 -4.55 -6.26 -5.84
C PHE A 61 -5.87 -6.62 -5.15
N LEU A 62 -6.95 -5.88 -5.41
CA LEU A 62 -8.27 -6.19 -4.86
C LEU A 62 -8.76 -7.56 -5.30
N SER A 63 -8.54 -7.94 -6.55
CA SER A 63 -8.97 -9.25 -7.06
C SER A 63 -8.25 -10.42 -6.38
N ARG A 64 -7.03 -10.20 -5.89
CA ARG A 64 -6.27 -11.22 -5.15
C ARG A 64 -6.64 -11.27 -3.66
N ASN A 65 -7.38 -10.28 -3.17
CA ASN A 65 -7.69 -10.12 -1.75
C ASN A 65 -9.19 -9.91 -1.53
N ILE A 66 -10.01 -10.66 -2.26
CA ILE A 66 -11.48 -10.58 -2.18
C ILE A 66 -11.93 -10.88 -0.74
N GLY A 67 -12.82 -10.03 -0.23
CA GLY A 67 -13.39 -10.18 1.12
C GLY A 67 -12.50 -9.66 2.23
N LYS A 68 -11.33 -9.10 1.90
CA LYS A 68 -10.42 -8.50 2.90
C LYS A 68 -10.48 -6.99 2.85
N THR A 69 -10.32 -6.35 4.02
CA THR A 69 -10.17 -4.91 4.09
C THR A 69 -8.78 -4.52 3.59
N VAL A 70 -8.73 -3.52 2.71
CA VAL A 70 -7.48 -3.03 2.12
C VAL A 70 -7.21 -1.61 2.61
N PHE A 71 -5.97 -1.38 2.99
CA PHE A 71 -5.47 -0.09 3.45
C PHE A 71 -4.44 0.44 2.46
N ILE A 72 -4.28 1.76 2.39
CA ILE A 72 -3.28 2.41 1.56
C ILE A 72 -2.27 3.12 2.45
N TYR A 73 -0.99 2.92 2.16
CA TYR A 73 0.13 3.53 2.86
C TYR A 73 0.99 4.32 1.89
N TYR A 74 1.62 5.39 2.37
CA TYR A 74 2.60 6.15 1.60
C TYR A 74 3.83 6.46 2.45
N ILE A 75 4.96 6.77 1.82
CA ILE A 75 6.16 7.23 2.50
C ILE A 75 6.10 8.75 2.63
N ASN A 76 6.16 9.26 3.86
CA ASN A 76 6.18 10.71 4.12
C ASN A 76 7.58 11.31 3.96
N ASP A 77 7.70 12.61 4.19
CA ASP A 77 8.97 13.35 4.04
C ASP A 77 10.05 12.89 5.01
N ALA A 78 9.67 12.31 6.14
CA ALA A 78 10.59 11.75 7.12
C ALA A 78 11.04 10.32 6.77
N GLY A 79 10.58 9.76 5.64
CA GLY A 79 10.89 8.39 5.23
C GLY A 79 10.09 7.34 5.96
N LEU A 80 9.00 7.73 6.64
CA LEU A 80 8.16 6.82 7.40
C LEU A 80 6.93 6.41 6.57
N LEU A 81 6.53 5.16 6.75
CA LEU A 81 5.32 4.62 6.13
C LEU A 81 4.10 5.03 6.96
N VAL A 82 3.16 5.72 6.32
CA VAL A 82 1.97 6.28 6.97
C VAL A 82 0.72 5.84 6.23
N ARG A 83 -0.31 5.44 6.98
CA ARG A 83 -1.60 5.06 6.39
C ARG A 83 -2.37 6.30 5.94
N VAL A 84 -2.94 6.24 4.74
CA VAL A 84 -3.85 7.27 4.23
C VAL A 84 -5.26 6.92 4.65
N ASP A 85 -5.94 7.84 5.32
CA ASP A 85 -7.36 7.70 5.66
C ASP A 85 -8.20 8.09 4.44
N ILE A 86 -8.91 7.12 3.91
CA ILE A 86 -9.78 7.28 2.75
C ILE A 86 -11.20 6.80 3.04
#